data_b4e598bbf02916417c9357348762c541
#
_entry.id   b4e598bbf02916417c9357348762c541
#
_cell.length_a   1.000
_cell.length_b   1.000
_cell.length_c   1.000
_cell.angle_alpha   90.00
_cell.angle_beta   90.00
_cell.angle_gamma   90.00
#
_symmetry.space_group_name_H-M   'P 1'
#
loop_
_entity.id
_entity.type
_entity.pdbx_description
1 polymer ?
#
loop_
_entity_poly.entity_id
_entity_poly.type
_entity_poly.pdbx_seq_one_letter_code
_entity_poly.pdbx_strand_id
1 'polypeptide(L)'
;IGQGVEFDYSTVHAVTTIKNSGYEAIIINNNPETVSTDYTTADKLYFEPLTTEDVMNIIEIEKPEGVIASLGGQTAINLAEPLAARGVKIVGTDCDAIERAENRDSFEKILKQLNIPQPKGKAVTKIEDGVAAAAEIGYPVLVRPSFVLGGRAMQIVSNETQLRHYLKTAVEIDEDKPVLVDHY
;
A
#
# COMPACT_ATOMS: atom_id res chain seq x y z
N ILE A 1 -7.20 -10.19 5.15
CA ILE A 1 -5.75 -9.96 5.25
C ILE A 1 -5.09 -10.87 4.23
N GLY A 2 -4.82 -10.39 3.07
CA GLY A 2 -4.21 -11.17 1.99
C GLY A 2 -2.69 -11.05 1.91
N GLN A 3 -2.04 -10.56 2.94
CA GLN A 3 -0.61 -10.31 2.95
C GLN A 3 0.01 -11.06 4.13
N GLY A 4 1.24 -11.41 4.02
CA GLY A 4 1.92 -12.38 4.84
C GLY A 4 1.84 -12.24 6.36
N VAL A 5 2.36 -13.22 7.03
CA VAL A 5 2.44 -13.32 8.50
C VAL A 5 3.20 -12.16 9.16
N GLU A 6 4.01 -11.42 8.40
CA GLU A 6 4.77 -10.26 8.86
C GLU A 6 3.88 -9.13 9.41
N PHE A 7 2.72 -8.87 8.79
CA PHE A 7 1.77 -7.86 9.29
C PHE A 7 1.09 -8.31 10.57
N ASP A 8 0.77 -9.58 10.66
CA ASP A 8 0.17 -10.17 11.86
C ASP A 8 1.14 -10.14 13.04
N TYR A 9 2.40 -10.49 12.79
CA TYR A 9 3.44 -10.46 13.80
C TYR A 9 3.75 -9.03 14.29
N SER A 10 3.83 -8.05 13.40
CA SER A 10 4.01 -6.65 13.78
C SER A 10 2.82 -6.11 14.59
N THR A 11 1.60 -6.58 14.30
CA THR A 11 0.40 -6.25 15.08
C THR A 11 0.51 -6.76 16.51
N VAL A 12 0.98 -7.98 16.74
CA VAL A 12 1.19 -8.54 18.10
C VAL A 12 2.17 -7.69 18.91
N HIS A 13 3.29 -7.28 18.30
CA HIS A 13 4.25 -6.40 18.97
C HIS A 13 3.69 -5.02 19.28
N ALA A 14 2.91 -4.44 18.37
CA ALA A 14 2.25 -3.16 18.58
C ALA A 14 1.25 -3.25 19.73
N VAL A 15 0.41 -4.28 19.76
CA VAL A 15 -0.55 -4.53 20.83
C VAL A 15 0.15 -4.65 22.18
N THR A 16 1.23 -5.42 22.25
CA THR A 16 2.03 -5.54 23.48
C THR A 16 2.55 -4.18 23.94
N THR A 17 3.04 -3.36 23.03
CA THR A 17 3.55 -2.02 23.33
C THR A 17 2.44 -1.09 23.81
N ILE A 18 1.27 -1.11 23.18
CA ILE A 18 0.09 -0.32 23.54
C ILE A 18 -0.36 -0.67 24.98
N LYS A 19 -0.49 -1.98 25.27
CA LYS A 19 -0.88 -2.47 26.62
C LYS A 19 0.14 -2.07 27.68
N ASN A 20 1.42 -2.21 27.39
CA ASN A 20 2.50 -1.80 28.29
C ASN A 20 2.54 -0.29 28.54
N SER A 21 1.96 0.50 27.64
CA SER A 21 1.82 1.95 27.76
C SER A 21 0.54 2.37 28.51
N GLY A 22 -0.25 1.41 29.01
CA GLY A 22 -1.43 1.64 29.82
C GLY A 22 -2.71 1.88 29.02
N TYR A 23 -2.73 1.54 27.74
CA TYR A 23 -3.93 1.61 26.90
C TYR A 23 -4.59 0.24 26.76
N GLU A 24 -5.91 0.23 26.57
CA GLU A 24 -6.63 -0.95 26.12
C GLU A 24 -6.41 -1.15 24.62
N ALA A 25 -6.04 -2.36 24.23
CA ALA A 25 -5.79 -2.71 22.84
C ALA A 25 -6.93 -3.59 22.29
N ILE A 26 -7.55 -3.12 21.20
CA ILE A 26 -8.67 -3.80 20.54
C ILE A 26 -8.19 -4.22 19.13
N ILE A 27 -8.41 -5.49 18.78
CA ILE A 27 -8.14 -6.00 17.43
C ILE A 27 -9.45 -6.29 16.72
N ILE A 28 -9.51 -5.91 15.45
CA ILE A 28 -10.55 -6.33 14.50
C ILE A 28 -9.84 -7.14 13.41
N ASN A 29 -10.23 -8.37 13.24
CA ASN A 29 -9.67 -9.27 12.22
C ASN A 29 -10.74 -10.27 11.76
N ASN A 30 -10.75 -10.61 10.48
CA ASN A 30 -11.64 -11.63 9.94
C ASN A 30 -11.03 -13.02 9.86
N ASN A 31 -9.76 -13.19 10.24
CA ASN A 31 -9.05 -14.46 10.23
C ASN A 31 -8.90 -14.99 11.67
N PRO A 32 -9.58 -16.09 12.04
CA PRO A 32 -9.46 -16.66 13.39
C PRO A 32 -8.21 -17.51 13.60
N GLU A 33 -7.46 -17.81 12.54
CA GLU A 33 -6.32 -18.75 12.60
C GLU A 33 -4.97 -18.02 12.44
N THR A 34 -4.78 -16.94 13.21
CA THR A 34 -3.52 -16.19 13.14
C THR A 34 -3.08 -15.73 14.53
N VAL A 35 -1.79 -15.39 14.71
CA VAL A 35 -1.23 -15.05 16.03
C VAL A 35 -1.83 -13.80 16.66
N SER A 36 -2.23 -12.80 15.86
CA SER A 36 -2.88 -11.59 16.40
C SER A 36 -4.27 -11.85 16.98
N THR A 37 -4.91 -12.93 16.56
CA THR A 37 -6.25 -13.33 17.04
C THR A 37 -6.19 -14.39 18.15
N ASP A 38 -5.01 -14.67 18.69
CA ASP A 38 -4.91 -15.44 19.94
C ASP A 38 -5.59 -14.67 21.08
N TYR A 39 -6.39 -15.37 21.87
CA TYR A 39 -7.18 -14.77 22.96
C TYR A 39 -6.33 -14.09 24.04
N THR A 40 -5.04 -14.35 24.09
CA THR A 40 -4.09 -13.73 25.02
C THR A 40 -3.47 -12.44 24.49
N THR A 41 -3.63 -12.14 23.21
CA THR A 41 -2.92 -11.02 22.55
C THR A 41 -3.55 -9.68 22.91
N ALA A 42 -4.78 -9.43 22.51
CA ALA A 42 -5.49 -8.17 22.74
C ALA A 42 -6.37 -8.22 24.01
N ASP A 43 -6.77 -7.05 24.48
CA ASP A 43 -7.77 -6.97 25.58
C ASP A 43 -9.17 -7.26 25.06
N LYS A 44 -9.46 -6.87 23.80
CA LYS A 44 -10.69 -7.20 23.09
C LYS A 44 -10.38 -7.63 21.65
N LEU A 45 -11.16 -8.57 21.16
CA LEU A 45 -11.04 -9.10 19.82
C LEU A 45 -12.41 -9.21 19.16
N TYR A 46 -12.52 -8.64 17.97
CA TYR A 46 -13.70 -8.69 17.12
C TYR A 46 -13.41 -9.45 15.84
N PHE A 47 -14.19 -10.48 15.55
CA PHE A 47 -14.18 -11.20 14.29
C PHE A 47 -15.26 -10.65 13.37
N GLU A 48 -14.89 -9.61 12.62
CA GLU A 48 -15.78 -8.95 11.68
C GLU A 48 -15.09 -8.73 10.34
N PRO A 49 -15.86 -8.58 9.26
CA PRO A 49 -15.31 -8.16 7.99
C PRO A 49 -14.59 -6.81 8.11
N LEU A 50 -13.49 -6.66 7.37
CA LEU A 50 -12.76 -5.39 7.35
C LEU A 50 -13.38 -4.44 6.32
N THR A 51 -14.68 -4.14 6.50
CA THR A 51 -15.41 -3.12 5.76
C THR A 51 -15.53 -1.84 6.60
N THR A 52 -15.74 -0.72 5.95
CA THR A 52 -15.92 0.56 6.67
C THR A 52 -17.11 0.51 7.63
N GLU A 53 -18.19 -0.14 7.22
CA GLU A 53 -19.44 -0.22 7.98
C GLU A 53 -19.27 -1.06 9.25
N ASP A 54 -18.71 -2.26 9.12
CA ASP A 54 -18.49 -3.17 10.25
C ASP A 54 -17.51 -2.56 11.27
N VAL A 55 -16.43 -1.95 10.77
CA VAL A 55 -15.44 -1.28 11.63
C VAL A 55 -16.06 -0.06 12.35
N MET A 56 -16.89 0.74 11.66
CA MET A 56 -17.59 1.87 12.29
C MET A 56 -18.54 1.41 13.40
N ASN A 57 -19.26 0.30 13.22
CA ASN A 57 -20.13 -0.25 14.27
C ASN A 57 -19.35 -0.56 15.57
N ILE A 58 -18.14 -1.12 15.42
CA ILE A 58 -17.27 -1.41 16.56
C ILE A 58 -16.75 -0.10 17.18
N ILE A 59 -16.34 0.86 16.37
CA ILE A 59 -15.86 2.17 16.84
C ILE A 59 -16.96 2.91 17.63
N GLU A 60 -18.20 2.84 17.20
CA GLU A 60 -19.33 3.47 17.90
C GLU A 60 -19.60 2.84 19.29
N ILE A 61 -19.37 1.55 19.43
CA ILE A 61 -19.52 0.82 20.68
C ILE A 61 -18.35 1.09 21.62
N GLU A 62 -17.13 0.92 21.11
CA GLU A 62 -15.89 0.94 21.92
C GLU A 62 -15.34 2.35 22.14
N LYS A 63 -15.64 3.29 21.26
CA LYS A 63 -15.19 4.70 21.31
C LYS A 63 -13.70 4.83 21.56
N PRO A 64 -12.86 4.17 20.73
CA PRO A 64 -11.40 4.18 20.91
C PRO A 64 -10.84 5.61 20.74
N GLU A 65 -9.69 5.89 21.34
CA GLU A 65 -8.95 7.14 21.14
C GLU A 65 -8.48 7.33 19.70
N GLY A 66 -8.29 6.22 18.96
CA GLY A 66 -7.91 6.22 17.55
C GLY A 66 -7.73 4.82 16.99
N VAL A 67 -7.53 4.76 15.69
CA VAL A 67 -7.36 3.51 14.93
C VAL A 67 -6.00 3.49 14.27
N ILE A 68 -5.28 2.38 14.41
CA ILE A 68 -4.02 2.10 13.70
C ILE A 68 -4.36 1.23 12.48
N ALA A 69 -4.21 1.77 11.28
CA ALA A 69 -4.47 1.07 10.03
C ALA A 69 -3.18 0.52 9.38
N SER A 70 -2.03 1.14 9.64
CA SER A 70 -0.77 0.86 8.95
C SER A 70 -0.15 -0.51 9.23
N LEU A 71 -0.58 -1.21 10.27
CA LEU A 71 -0.04 -2.52 10.66
C LEU A 71 -0.82 -3.72 10.12
N GLY A 72 -1.94 -3.50 9.47
CA GLY A 72 -2.84 -4.58 9.00
C GLY A 72 -2.75 -4.91 7.51
N GLY A 73 -1.70 -4.47 6.81
CA GLY A 73 -1.56 -4.63 5.37
C GLY A 73 -2.54 -3.77 4.57
N GLN A 74 -2.59 -3.99 3.25
CA GLN A 74 -3.35 -3.14 2.33
C GLN A 74 -4.84 -3.06 2.66
N THR A 75 -5.44 -4.15 3.12
CA THR A 75 -6.86 -4.17 3.48
C THR A 75 -7.17 -3.18 4.62
N ALA A 76 -6.32 -3.10 5.63
CA ALA A 76 -6.49 -2.15 6.74
C ALA A 76 -6.12 -0.72 6.31
N ILE A 77 -5.06 -0.55 5.52
CA ILE A 77 -4.63 0.76 4.98
C ILE A 77 -5.76 1.39 4.16
N ASN A 78 -6.46 0.61 3.34
CA ASN A 78 -7.58 1.08 2.53
C ASN A 78 -8.78 1.57 3.37
N LEU A 79 -8.86 1.22 4.66
CA LEU A 79 -9.87 1.73 5.57
C LEU A 79 -9.52 3.10 6.16
N ALA A 80 -8.27 3.53 6.14
CA ALA A 80 -7.81 4.75 6.82
C ALA A 80 -8.58 5.99 6.35
N GLU A 81 -8.63 6.24 5.05
CA GLU A 81 -9.32 7.40 4.46
C GLU A 81 -10.84 7.36 4.68
N PRO A 82 -11.57 6.26 4.40
CA PRO A 82 -13.00 6.17 4.67
C PRO A 82 -13.38 6.36 6.16
N LEU A 83 -12.54 5.89 7.07
CA LEU A 83 -12.75 6.09 8.51
C LEU A 83 -12.48 7.53 8.92
N ALA A 84 -11.38 8.12 8.45
CA ALA A 84 -11.04 9.53 8.71
C ALA A 84 -12.13 10.48 8.20
N ALA A 85 -12.69 10.22 7.01
CA ALA A 85 -13.82 10.99 6.46
C ALA A 85 -15.08 10.94 7.32
N ARG A 86 -15.19 9.94 8.22
CA ARG A 86 -16.27 9.80 9.20
C ARG A 86 -15.90 10.32 10.60
N GLY A 87 -14.79 11.04 10.71
CA GLY A 87 -14.33 11.66 11.94
C GLY A 87 -13.52 10.74 12.87
N VAL A 88 -13.14 9.56 12.41
CA VAL A 88 -12.29 8.65 13.18
C VAL A 88 -10.83 9.13 13.10
N LYS A 89 -10.18 9.22 14.26
CA LYS A 89 -8.77 9.59 14.36
C LYS A 89 -7.90 8.42 13.95
N ILE A 90 -7.15 8.58 12.85
CA ILE A 90 -6.12 7.62 12.45
C ILE A 90 -4.82 7.98 13.18
N VAL A 91 -4.24 7.02 13.91
CA VAL A 91 -3.04 7.21 14.73
C VAL A 91 -1.89 6.33 14.23
N GLY A 92 -0.67 6.70 14.61
CA GLY A 92 0.55 6.12 14.07
C GLY A 92 0.93 6.82 12.78
N THR A 93 0.61 6.23 11.63
CA THR A 93 0.76 6.87 10.32
C THR A 93 -0.58 7.47 9.91
N ASP A 94 -0.66 8.78 9.76
CA ASP A 94 -1.87 9.48 9.35
C ASP A 94 -2.19 9.30 7.85
N CYS A 95 -3.40 9.68 7.43
CA CYS A 95 -3.84 9.51 6.05
C CYS A 95 -2.96 10.24 5.03
N ASP A 96 -2.50 11.46 5.35
CA ASP A 96 -1.64 12.22 4.45
C ASP A 96 -0.27 11.55 4.27
N ALA A 97 0.27 10.97 5.35
CA ALA A 97 1.53 10.24 5.28
C ALA A 97 1.38 8.91 4.54
N ILE A 98 0.25 8.22 4.72
CA ILE A 98 -0.09 7.00 3.97
C ILE A 98 -0.19 7.34 2.47
N GLU A 99 -0.95 8.36 2.10
CA GLU A 99 -1.11 8.77 0.71
C GLU A 99 0.22 9.14 0.07
N ARG A 100 1.06 9.92 0.77
CA ARG A 100 2.39 10.29 0.26
C ARG A 100 3.33 9.10 0.09
N ALA A 101 3.18 8.05 0.90
CA ALA A 101 3.98 6.84 0.78
C ALA A 101 3.47 5.93 -0.36
N GLU A 102 2.15 5.87 -0.55
CA GLU A 102 1.50 5.03 -1.57
C GLU A 102 1.54 5.69 -2.96
N ASN A 103 1.40 7.02 -3.02
CA ASN A 103 1.43 7.76 -4.27
C ASN A 103 2.87 7.91 -4.76
N ARG A 104 3.16 7.30 -5.91
CA ARG A 104 4.52 7.24 -6.47
C ARG A 104 5.13 8.62 -6.70
N ASP A 105 4.38 9.56 -7.27
CA ASP A 105 4.89 10.90 -7.57
C ASP A 105 5.21 11.69 -6.30
N SER A 106 4.37 11.54 -5.28
CA SER A 106 4.56 12.15 -3.97
C SER A 106 5.75 11.53 -3.25
N PHE A 107 5.88 10.21 -3.29
CA PHE A 107 7.00 9.48 -2.71
C PHE A 107 8.34 9.82 -3.40
N GLU A 108 8.35 9.90 -4.73
CA GLU A 108 9.54 10.32 -5.49
C GLU A 108 10.01 11.72 -5.11
N LYS A 109 9.08 12.68 -4.90
CA LYS A 109 9.41 14.02 -4.41
C LYS A 109 10.05 13.99 -3.03
N ILE A 110 9.54 13.17 -2.11
CA ILE A 110 10.12 12.98 -0.78
C ILE A 110 11.54 12.42 -0.88
N LEU A 111 11.76 11.38 -1.67
CA LEU A 111 13.09 10.81 -1.87
C LEU A 111 14.09 11.84 -2.43
N LYS A 112 13.66 12.65 -3.39
CA LYS A 112 14.47 13.74 -3.94
C LYS A 112 14.81 14.81 -2.88
N GLN A 113 13.85 15.22 -2.05
CA GLN A 113 14.06 16.17 -0.97
C GLN A 113 15.05 15.65 0.08
N LEU A 114 15.00 14.35 0.36
CA LEU A 114 15.89 13.68 1.31
C LEU A 114 17.24 13.28 0.70
N ASN A 115 17.48 13.55 -0.58
CA ASN A 115 18.65 13.11 -1.34
C ASN A 115 18.87 11.58 -1.28
N ILE A 116 17.79 10.81 -1.23
CA ILE A 116 17.84 9.35 -1.28
C ILE A 116 17.93 8.91 -2.74
N PRO A 117 18.96 8.13 -3.11
CA PRO A 117 19.11 7.62 -4.47
C PRO A 117 17.92 6.75 -4.89
N GLN A 118 17.42 6.98 -6.09
CA GLN A 118 16.38 6.15 -6.68
C GLN A 118 16.68 5.90 -8.18
N PRO A 119 16.22 4.78 -8.74
CA PRO A 119 16.33 4.56 -10.17
C PRO A 119 15.64 5.67 -10.95
N LYS A 120 16.22 6.07 -12.07
CA LYS A 120 15.51 6.96 -13.00
C LYS A 120 14.33 6.21 -13.59
N GLY A 121 13.14 6.80 -13.52
CA GLY A 121 11.94 6.19 -14.04
C GLY A 121 10.86 7.22 -14.35
N LYS A 122 9.87 6.83 -15.14
CA LYS A 122 8.75 7.67 -15.50
C LYS A 122 7.48 6.84 -15.63
N ALA A 123 6.38 7.35 -15.07
CA ALA A 123 5.06 6.81 -15.30
C ALA A 123 4.50 7.38 -16.62
N VAL A 124 4.01 6.52 -17.49
CA VAL A 124 3.49 6.90 -18.82
C VAL A 124 2.16 6.22 -19.09
N THR A 125 1.26 6.93 -19.75
CA THR A 125 -0.05 6.41 -20.19
C THR A 125 -0.13 6.24 -21.70
N LYS A 126 0.85 6.79 -22.43
CA LYS A 126 0.90 6.74 -23.90
C LYS A 126 2.19 6.07 -24.36
N ILE A 127 2.11 5.34 -25.46
CA ILE A 127 3.26 4.63 -26.05
C ILE A 127 4.40 5.62 -26.40
N GLU A 128 4.09 6.74 -26.99
CA GLU A 128 5.11 7.71 -27.41
C GLU A 128 5.83 8.36 -26.22
N ASP A 129 5.11 8.62 -25.12
CA ASP A 129 5.71 9.11 -23.87
C ASP A 129 6.64 8.07 -23.26
N GLY A 130 6.28 6.77 -23.37
CA GLY A 130 7.11 5.67 -22.93
C GLY A 130 8.39 5.53 -23.75
N VAL A 131 8.31 5.68 -25.05
CA VAL A 131 9.48 5.66 -25.94
C VAL A 131 10.40 6.85 -25.65
N ALA A 132 9.84 8.06 -25.47
CA ALA A 132 10.60 9.24 -25.10
C ALA A 132 11.30 9.06 -23.74
N ALA A 133 10.59 8.52 -22.75
CA ALA A 133 11.15 8.25 -21.43
C ALA A 133 12.30 7.24 -21.51
N ALA A 134 12.14 6.14 -22.25
CA ALA A 134 13.20 5.14 -22.41
C ALA A 134 14.43 5.67 -23.17
N ALA A 135 14.22 6.56 -24.14
CA ALA A 135 15.33 7.23 -24.84
C ALA A 135 16.14 8.15 -23.92
N GLU A 136 15.46 8.84 -22.98
CA GLU A 136 16.10 9.69 -21.97
C GLU A 136 16.84 8.87 -20.89
N ILE A 137 16.22 7.77 -20.44
CA ILE A 137 16.75 6.90 -19.39
C ILE A 137 17.96 6.09 -19.91
N GLY A 138 17.87 5.61 -21.15
CA GLY A 138 18.81 4.67 -21.78
C GLY A 138 18.37 3.20 -21.62
N TYR A 139 18.56 2.41 -22.67
CA TYR A 139 18.30 0.97 -22.64
C TYR A 139 19.44 0.20 -21.97
N PRO A 140 19.17 -0.95 -21.31
CA PRO A 140 17.86 -1.57 -21.11
C PRO A 140 17.00 -0.86 -20.06
N VAL A 141 15.69 -0.94 -20.23
CA VAL A 141 14.71 -0.42 -19.25
C VAL A 141 13.82 -1.54 -18.72
N LEU A 142 13.40 -1.41 -17.47
CA LEU A 142 12.38 -2.25 -16.86
C LEU A 142 11.02 -1.61 -17.05
N VAL A 143 10.09 -2.37 -17.63
CA VAL A 143 8.72 -1.90 -17.86
C VAL A 143 7.75 -2.70 -17.01
N ARG A 144 6.84 -2.03 -16.32
CA ARG A 144 5.87 -2.67 -15.43
C ARG A 144 4.58 -1.86 -15.32
N PRO A 145 3.40 -2.49 -15.25
CA PRO A 145 2.17 -1.80 -14.90
C PRO A 145 2.24 -1.26 -13.46
N SER A 146 1.63 -0.11 -13.19
CA SER A 146 1.70 0.54 -11.87
C SER A 146 1.01 -0.24 -10.75
N PHE A 147 0.08 -1.13 -11.07
CA PHE A 147 -0.77 -1.81 -10.10
C PHE A 147 -0.66 -3.34 -10.15
N VAL A 148 0.55 -3.86 -10.28
CA VAL A 148 0.77 -5.31 -10.32
C VAL A 148 1.56 -5.76 -9.11
N LEU A 149 1.00 -6.70 -8.37
CA LEU A 149 1.63 -7.38 -7.24
C LEU A 149 2.48 -8.58 -7.71
N GLY A 150 3.63 -8.76 -7.09
CA GLY A 150 4.44 -9.97 -7.25
C GLY A 150 5.19 -10.11 -8.59
N GLY A 151 5.55 -8.98 -9.24
CA GLY A 151 6.38 -8.99 -10.45
C GLY A 151 5.69 -9.54 -11.72
N ARG A 152 4.39 -9.75 -11.68
CA ARG A 152 3.62 -10.14 -12.87
C ARG A 152 3.66 -9.03 -13.92
N ALA A 153 3.78 -9.43 -15.19
CA ALA A 153 3.84 -8.52 -16.33
C ALA A 153 4.99 -7.50 -16.29
N MET A 154 6.06 -7.76 -15.52
CA MET A 154 7.29 -6.98 -15.62
C MET A 154 8.17 -7.54 -16.75
N GLN A 155 8.76 -6.65 -17.54
CA GLN A 155 9.66 -7.05 -18.63
C GLN A 155 10.85 -6.12 -18.75
N ILE A 156 12.04 -6.72 -18.92
CA ILE A 156 13.24 -5.99 -19.31
C ILE A 156 13.22 -5.86 -20.81
N VAL A 157 13.31 -4.64 -21.32
CA VAL A 157 13.32 -4.32 -22.75
C VAL A 157 14.62 -3.66 -23.13
N SER A 158 15.25 -4.19 -24.17
CA SER A 158 16.58 -3.77 -24.61
C SER A 158 16.57 -2.78 -25.77
N ASN A 159 15.42 -2.53 -26.39
CA ASN A 159 15.28 -1.62 -27.51
C ASN A 159 13.84 -1.11 -27.69
N GLU A 160 13.69 -0.09 -28.52
CA GLU A 160 12.41 0.57 -28.79
C GLU A 160 11.35 -0.39 -29.37
N THR A 161 11.72 -1.31 -30.24
CA THR A 161 10.76 -2.24 -30.86
C THR A 161 10.10 -3.14 -29.81
N GLN A 162 10.89 -3.67 -28.88
CA GLN A 162 10.37 -4.45 -27.75
C GLN A 162 9.51 -3.60 -26.83
N LEU A 163 9.91 -2.35 -26.57
CA LEU A 163 9.15 -1.42 -25.74
C LEU A 163 7.79 -1.12 -26.34
N ARG A 164 7.72 -0.78 -27.62
CA ARG A 164 6.45 -0.51 -28.31
C ARG A 164 5.53 -1.72 -28.29
N HIS A 165 6.07 -2.90 -28.51
CA HIS A 165 5.27 -4.14 -28.43
C HIS A 165 4.70 -4.36 -27.03
N TYR A 166 5.51 -4.20 -25.99
CA TYR A 166 5.06 -4.34 -24.60
C TYR A 166 4.01 -3.29 -24.23
N LEU A 167 4.27 -2.01 -24.50
CA LEU A 167 3.37 -0.93 -24.17
C LEU A 167 2.01 -1.06 -24.86
N LYS A 168 1.99 -1.53 -26.11
CA LYS A 168 0.75 -1.79 -26.83
C LYS A 168 -0.09 -2.84 -26.09
N THR A 169 0.51 -3.95 -25.69
CA THR A 169 -0.19 -5.01 -24.94
C THR A 169 -0.61 -4.56 -23.55
N ALA A 170 0.24 -3.78 -22.86
CA ALA A 170 -0.06 -3.31 -21.50
C ALA A 170 -1.17 -2.24 -21.47
N VAL A 171 -1.19 -1.33 -22.45
CA VAL A 171 -2.23 -0.29 -22.59
C VAL A 171 -3.56 -0.88 -23.06
N GLU A 172 -3.55 -1.90 -23.91
CA GLU A 172 -4.78 -2.61 -24.31
C GLU A 172 -5.49 -3.28 -23.11
N ILE A 173 -4.77 -3.57 -22.03
CA ILE A 173 -5.34 -4.18 -20.82
C ILE A 173 -6.01 -3.15 -19.91
N ASP A 174 -5.48 -1.93 -19.84
CA ASP A 174 -6.04 -0.87 -18.98
C ASP A 174 -5.55 0.51 -19.44
N GLU A 175 -6.39 1.21 -20.20
CA GLU A 175 -6.05 2.53 -20.78
C GLU A 175 -5.86 3.63 -19.73
N ASP A 176 -6.44 3.46 -18.53
CA ASP A 176 -6.42 4.47 -17.46
C ASP A 176 -5.25 4.27 -16.47
N LYS A 177 -4.52 3.15 -16.57
CA LYS A 177 -3.43 2.85 -15.64
C LYS A 177 -2.06 3.10 -16.24
N PRO A 178 -1.24 3.92 -15.57
CA PRO A 178 0.09 4.21 -16.06
C PRO A 178 0.99 2.97 -16.03
N VAL A 179 1.85 2.88 -17.03
CA VAL A 179 2.96 1.94 -17.11
C VAL A 179 4.23 2.64 -16.66
N LEU A 180 5.02 1.97 -15.86
CA LEU A 180 6.29 2.49 -15.37
C LEU A 180 7.43 2.03 -16.29
N VAL A 181 8.27 2.98 -16.68
CA VAL A 181 9.50 2.74 -17.44
C VAL A 181 10.65 3.17 -16.54
N ASP A 182 11.39 2.22 -16.01
CA ASP A 182 12.46 2.44 -15.03
C ASP A 182 13.81 2.03 -15.63
N HIS A 183 14.89 2.66 -15.18
CA HIS A 183 16.25 2.21 -15.48
C HIS A 183 16.46 0.82 -14.88
N TYR A 184 17.02 -0.09 -15.71
CA TYR A 184 17.33 -1.45 -15.26
C TYR A 184 18.76 -1.56 -14.74
#